data_e14f5b1c1efe5c5a854f64bbccf55069
#
_entry.id   e14f5b1c1efe5c5a854f64bbccf55069
#
_cell.length_a   1.000
_cell.length_b   1.000
_cell.length_c   1.000
_cell.angle_alpha   90.00
_cell.angle_beta   90.00
_cell.angle_gamma   90.00
#
_symmetry.space_group_name_H-M   'P 1'
#
loop_
_entity.id
_entity.type
_entity.pdbx_description
1 polymer ?
#
loop_
_entity_poly.entity_id
_entity_poly.type
_entity_poly.pdbx_seq_one_letter_code
_entity_poly.pdbx_strand_id
1 'polypeptide(L)'
;MCSSDLVRSLDPIVVWGAGAMGGSIGAWLARSGHDVLFVDADAAHAAAIRERGLRITGPIDQFTVDRPCVHPDEVGPGIRTVLLCVKAHHTSAALDAIVPVLHPDGFVVSVQNGLNERVIASRIGSVRTIGCFVNFGADVMEPGHVMRGNQIGRAHV
;
A
#
# COMPACT_ATOMS: atom_id res chain seq x y z
N MET A 1 26.46 -16.19 -7.38
CA MET A 1 25.30 -15.52 -6.75
C MET A 1 25.42 -14.02 -7.04
N CYS A 2 24.53 -13.50 -7.85
CA CYS A 2 24.54 -12.10 -8.20
C CYS A 2 24.00 -11.26 -7.04
N SER A 3 24.66 -10.18 -6.66
CA SER A 3 24.26 -9.27 -5.57
C SER A 3 22.84 -8.71 -5.70
N SER A 4 22.24 -8.81 -6.88
CA SER A 4 20.86 -8.38 -7.17
C SER A 4 19.78 -9.23 -6.50
N ASP A 5 20.06 -10.50 -6.19
CA ASP A 5 19.07 -11.39 -5.57
C ASP A 5 18.99 -11.21 -4.05
N LEU A 6 20.07 -10.77 -3.43
CA LEU A 6 20.11 -10.44 -2.00
C LEU A 6 19.41 -9.11 -1.66
N VAL A 7 19.39 -8.17 -2.61
CA VAL A 7 18.71 -6.87 -2.41
C VAL A 7 17.19 -7.00 -2.50
N ARG A 8 16.69 -8.00 -3.24
CA ARG A 8 15.24 -8.23 -3.39
C ARG A 8 14.53 -8.78 -2.15
N SER A 9 15.25 -9.44 -1.25
CA SER A 9 14.64 -10.09 -0.08
C SER A 9 14.62 -9.24 1.18
N LEU A 10 15.30 -8.08 1.19
CA LEU A 10 15.54 -7.30 2.41
C LEU A 10 14.66 -6.05 2.56
N ASP A 11 14.01 -5.56 1.51
CA ASP A 11 13.24 -4.32 1.54
C ASP A 11 11.94 -4.44 0.75
N PRO A 12 10.89 -5.08 1.29
CA PRO A 12 9.59 -5.09 0.64
C PRO A 12 9.02 -3.66 0.56
N ILE A 13 8.26 -3.40 -0.50
CA ILE A 13 7.38 -2.23 -0.53
C ILE A 13 6.22 -2.52 0.40
N VAL A 14 6.11 -1.76 1.47
CA VAL A 14 5.04 -1.91 2.47
C VAL A 14 3.85 -1.07 2.05
N VAL A 15 2.76 -1.71 1.70
CA VAL A 15 1.49 -1.05 1.37
C VAL A 15 0.66 -0.97 2.64
N TRP A 16 0.62 0.20 3.26
CA TRP A 16 -0.10 0.44 4.50
C TRP A 16 -1.51 0.90 4.21
N GLY A 17 -2.44 -0.01 4.36
CA GLY A 17 -3.81 0.07 3.89
C GLY A 17 -3.98 -0.68 2.57
N ALA A 18 -4.44 -1.93 2.64
CA ALA A 18 -4.66 -2.80 1.49
C ALA A 18 -6.11 -2.70 0.95
N GLY A 19 -6.74 -1.55 1.13
CA GLY A 19 -8.08 -1.27 0.63
C GLY A 19 -8.12 -1.06 -0.89
N ALA A 20 -9.05 -0.25 -1.35
CA ALA A 20 -9.27 -0.04 -2.79
C ALA A 20 -8.01 0.47 -3.51
N MET A 21 -7.42 1.56 -3.03
CA MET A 21 -6.23 2.14 -3.67
C MET A 21 -4.97 1.34 -3.40
N GLY A 22 -4.68 1.06 -2.14
CA GLY A 22 -3.49 0.32 -1.74
C GLY A 22 -3.49 -1.10 -2.26
N GLY A 23 -4.62 -1.79 -2.21
CA GLY A 23 -4.77 -3.12 -2.79
C GLY A 23 -4.52 -3.12 -4.29
N SER A 24 -5.08 -2.17 -5.03
CA SER A 24 -4.86 -2.04 -6.48
C SER A 24 -3.39 -1.79 -6.81
N ILE A 25 -2.78 -0.79 -6.20
CA ILE A 25 -1.39 -0.42 -6.49
C ILE A 25 -0.45 -1.54 -6.07
N GLY A 26 -0.61 -2.08 -4.86
CA GLY A 26 0.23 -3.16 -4.35
C GLY A 26 0.13 -4.44 -5.16
N ALA A 27 -1.07 -4.80 -5.63
CA ALA A 27 -1.26 -5.98 -6.49
C ALA A 27 -0.56 -5.83 -7.83
N TRP A 28 -0.63 -4.65 -8.46
CA TRP A 28 0.09 -4.39 -9.71
C TRP A 28 1.61 -4.38 -9.52
N LEU A 29 2.10 -3.83 -8.43
CA LEU A 29 3.53 -3.90 -8.08
C LEU A 29 3.98 -5.35 -7.88
N ALA A 30 3.21 -6.15 -7.14
CA ALA A 30 3.49 -7.56 -6.92
C ALA A 30 3.50 -8.35 -8.23
N ARG A 31 2.52 -8.13 -9.09
CA ARG A 31 2.45 -8.74 -10.42
C ARG A 31 3.65 -8.38 -11.30
N SER A 32 4.17 -7.17 -11.15
CA SER A 32 5.36 -6.69 -11.87
C SER A 32 6.68 -7.23 -11.30
N GLY A 33 6.64 -8.07 -10.27
CA GLY A 33 7.81 -8.73 -9.70
C GLY A 33 8.41 -8.04 -8.48
N HIS A 34 7.77 -7.00 -7.96
CA HIS A 34 8.20 -6.37 -6.71
C HIS A 34 7.81 -7.20 -5.49
N ASP A 35 8.66 -7.18 -4.48
CA ASP A 35 8.31 -7.73 -3.18
C ASP A 35 7.39 -6.76 -2.43
N VAL A 36 6.20 -7.21 -2.11
CA VAL A 36 5.14 -6.39 -1.48
C VAL A 36 4.68 -7.03 -0.20
N LEU A 37 4.62 -6.24 0.86
CA LEU A 37 3.97 -6.57 2.12
C LEU A 37 2.72 -5.70 2.27
N PHE A 38 1.55 -6.32 2.35
CA PHE A 38 0.32 -5.61 2.69
C PHE A 38 0.16 -5.49 4.20
N VAL A 39 -0.32 -4.34 4.64
CA VAL A 39 -0.67 -4.07 6.04
C VAL A 39 -2.09 -3.55 6.08
N ASP A 40 -2.95 -4.19 6.84
CA ASP A 40 -4.34 -3.74 7.00
C ASP A 40 -4.87 -4.04 8.40
N ALA A 41 -5.59 -3.08 8.97
CA ALA A 41 -6.20 -3.20 10.30
C ALA A 41 -7.53 -3.97 10.27
N ASP A 42 -8.16 -4.12 9.10
CA ASP A 42 -9.36 -4.93 8.94
C ASP A 42 -8.98 -6.42 8.94
N ALA A 43 -9.31 -7.09 10.04
CA ALA A 43 -8.94 -8.49 10.26
C ALA A 43 -9.53 -9.44 9.20
N ALA A 44 -10.76 -9.19 8.75
CA ALA A 44 -11.42 -10.02 7.75
C ALA A 44 -10.75 -9.86 6.37
N HIS A 45 -10.41 -8.63 6.00
CA HIS A 45 -9.72 -8.34 4.74
C HIS A 45 -8.29 -8.92 4.75
N ALA A 46 -7.55 -8.71 5.83
CA ALA A 46 -6.20 -9.27 5.98
C ALA A 46 -6.20 -10.80 5.94
N ALA A 47 -7.14 -11.44 6.63
CA ALA A 47 -7.28 -12.91 6.62
C ALA A 47 -7.58 -13.43 5.21
N ALA A 48 -8.49 -12.79 4.50
CA ALA A 48 -8.85 -13.18 3.14
C ALA A 48 -7.64 -13.08 2.18
N ILE A 49 -6.84 -12.02 2.29
CA ILE A 49 -5.62 -11.86 1.48
C ILE A 49 -4.61 -12.96 1.80
N ARG A 50 -4.40 -13.27 3.08
CA ARG A 50 -3.49 -14.35 3.50
C ARG A 50 -3.91 -15.72 3.00
N GLU A 51 -5.21 -16.01 3.03
CA GLU A 51 -5.74 -17.34 2.72
C GLU A 51 -5.90 -17.59 1.23
N ARG A 52 -6.35 -16.58 0.47
CA ARG A 52 -6.76 -16.71 -0.92
C ARG A 52 -6.00 -15.81 -1.89
N GLY A 53 -5.13 -14.95 -1.39
CA GLY A 53 -4.54 -13.88 -2.17
C GLY A 53 -5.46 -12.67 -2.34
N LEU A 54 -4.92 -11.59 -2.88
CA LEU A 54 -5.67 -10.40 -3.24
C LEU A 54 -6.12 -10.49 -4.68
N ARG A 55 -7.43 -10.54 -4.88
CA ARG A 55 -8.05 -10.60 -6.21
C ARG A 55 -8.35 -9.20 -6.72
N ILE A 56 -7.87 -8.92 -7.92
CA ILE A 56 -8.17 -7.70 -8.66
C ILE A 56 -9.10 -8.03 -9.82
N THR A 57 -10.18 -7.28 -9.96
CA THR A 57 -11.08 -7.34 -11.10
C THR A 57 -11.27 -5.95 -11.69
N GLY A 58 -11.94 -5.86 -12.82
CA GLY A 58 -12.28 -4.61 -13.48
C GLY A 58 -12.10 -4.69 -14.99
N PRO A 59 -12.34 -3.57 -15.70
CA PRO A 59 -12.34 -3.56 -17.17
C PRO A 59 -10.95 -3.67 -17.80
N ILE A 60 -9.87 -3.44 -17.04
CA ILE A 60 -8.51 -3.45 -17.59
C ILE A 60 -7.92 -4.84 -17.53
N ASP A 61 -8.00 -5.51 -16.37
CA ASP A 61 -7.46 -6.85 -16.18
C ASP A 61 -8.08 -7.53 -14.96
N GLN A 62 -7.92 -8.85 -14.89
CA GLN A 62 -8.33 -9.66 -13.75
C GLN A 62 -7.21 -10.61 -13.40
N PHE A 63 -6.78 -10.59 -12.14
CA PHE A 63 -5.71 -11.44 -11.62
C PHE A 63 -5.76 -11.52 -10.09
N THR A 64 -5.01 -12.45 -9.56
CA THR A 64 -4.82 -12.62 -8.11
C THR A 64 -3.33 -12.63 -7.80
N VAL A 65 -2.93 -11.96 -6.73
CA VAL A 65 -1.56 -11.99 -6.22
C VAL A 65 -1.52 -12.66 -4.86
N ASP A 66 -0.55 -13.54 -4.66
CA ASP A 66 -0.31 -14.21 -3.39
C ASP A 66 0.85 -13.50 -2.67
N ARG A 67 0.49 -12.59 -1.77
CA ARG A 67 1.44 -11.81 -0.98
C ARG A 67 1.00 -11.76 0.48
N PRO A 68 1.96 -11.66 1.43
CA PRO A 68 1.62 -11.57 2.84
C PRO A 68 0.79 -10.32 3.15
N CYS A 69 -0.12 -10.46 4.10
CA CYS A 69 -0.87 -9.35 4.68
C CYS A 69 -0.86 -9.51 6.20
N VAL A 70 -0.43 -8.48 6.89
CA VAL A 70 -0.31 -8.48 8.36
C VAL A 70 -1.10 -7.33 8.97
N HIS A 71 -1.43 -7.46 10.25
CA HIS A 71 -1.98 -6.37 11.04
C HIS A 71 -0.87 -5.32 11.33
N PRO A 72 -1.20 -4.03 11.50
CA PRO A 72 -0.21 -3.00 11.87
C PRO A 72 0.70 -3.37 13.03
N ASP A 73 0.17 -4.04 14.05
CA ASP A 73 0.93 -4.47 15.23
C ASP A 73 1.93 -5.60 14.96
N GLU A 74 1.83 -6.25 13.83
CA GLU A 74 2.69 -7.38 13.44
C GLU A 74 3.89 -6.94 12.57
N VAL A 75 3.96 -5.65 12.21
CA VAL A 75 5.04 -5.14 11.37
C VAL A 75 6.32 -5.02 12.18
N GLY A 76 7.37 -5.70 11.75
CA GLY A 76 8.69 -5.63 12.36
C GLY A 76 9.44 -4.33 12.03
N PRO A 77 10.50 -4.01 12.81
CA PRO A 77 11.29 -2.80 12.61
C PRO A 77 12.12 -2.84 11.33
N GLY A 78 12.47 -1.65 10.82
CA GLY A 78 13.41 -1.50 9.70
C GLY A 78 12.76 -1.41 8.32
N ILE A 79 11.44 -1.19 8.23
CA ILE A 79 10.78 -0.95 6.94
C ILE A 79 11.30 0.36 6.32
N ARG A 80 11.53 0.36 5.01
CA ARG A 80 12.15 1.50 4.31
C ARG A 80 11.21 2.22 3.36
N THR A 81 10.40 1.49 2.62
CA THR A 81 9.49 2.06 1.62
C THR A 81 8.06 1.78 2.03
N VAL A 82 7.32 2.83 2.38
CA VAL A 82 5.92 2.73 2.80
C VAL A 82 5.04 3.51 1.82
N LEU A 83 4.09 2.83 1.21
CA LEU A 83 2.98 3.47 0.50
C LEU A 83 1.82 3.61 1.49
N LEU A 84 1.54 4.81 1.93
CA LEU A 84 0.45 5.10 2.86
C LEU A 84 -0.84 5.31 2.09
N CYS A 85 -1.73 4.33 2.16
CA CYS A 85 -2.95 4.26 1.36
C CYS A 85 -4.24 4.24 2.19
N VAL A 86 -4.15 4.48 3.50
CA VAL A 86 -5.33 4.61 4.37
C VAL A 86 -6.10 5.88 4.04
N LYS A 87 -7.37 5.93 4.40
CA LYS A 87 -8.16 7.15 4.27
C LYS A 87 -7.57 8.26 5.13
N ALA A 88 -7.72 9.52 4.70
CA ALA A 88 -7.08 10.67 5.32
C ALA A 88 -7.29 10.76 6.84
N HIS A 89 -8.49 10.44 7.33
CA HIS A 89 -8.80 10.47 8.77
C HIS A 89 -8.10 9.37 9.60
N HIS A 90 -7.49 8.39 8.95
CA HIS A 90 -6.68 7.34 9.60
C HIS A 90 -5.17 7.64 9.57
N THR A 91 -4.73 8.73 8.97
CA THR A 91 -3.31 9.04 8.76
C THR A 91 -2.53 9.11 10.08
N SER A 92 -3.04 9.81 11.09
CA SER A 92 -2.35 9.94 12.38
C SER A 92 -2.19 8.59 13.07
N ALA A 93 -3.24 7.78 13.12
CA ALA A 93 -3.19 6.45 13.72
C ALA A 93 -2.21 5.53 12.98
N ALA A 94 -2.19 5.60 11.65
CA ALA A 94 -1.22 4.85 10.85
C ALA A 94 0.21 5.29 11.14
N LEU A 95 0.48 6.58 11.23
CA LEU A 95 1.80 7.11 11.56
C LEU A 95 2.26 6.71 12.96
N ASP A 96 1.37 6.63 13.94
CA ASP A 96 1.70 6.12 15.27
C ASP A 96 2.25 4.69 15.24
N ALA A 97 1.79 3.87 14.29
CA ALA A 97 2.30 2.52 14.10
C ALA A 97 3.54 2.48 13.16
N ILE A 98 3.60 3.33 12.15
CA ILE A 98 4.70 3.35 11.16
C ILE A 98 5.99 3.91 11.75
N VAL A 99 5.94 5.05 12.46
CA VAL A 99 7.13 5.78 12.91
C VAL A 99 8.07 4.90 13.75
N PRO A 100 7.60 4.10 14.72
CA PRO A 100 8.47 3.24 15.50
C PRO A 100 9.21 2.16 14.70
N VAL A 101 8.67 1.73 13.57
CA VAL A 101 9.21 0.64 12.75
C VAL A 101 9.89 1.13 11.47
N LEU A 102 9.74 2.42 11.13
CA LEU A 102 10.37 3.01 9.96
C LEU A 102 11.88 3.14 10.16
N HIS A 103 12.66 2.61 9.21
CA HIS A 103 14.12 2.78 9.21
C HIS A 103 14.49 4.28 9.17
N PRO A 104 15.61 4.71 9.80
CA PRO A 104 16.06 6.11 9.75
C PRO A 104 16.18 6.70 8.34
N ASP A 105 16.54 5.87 7.35
CA ASP A 105 16.61 6.25 5.93
C ASP A 105 15.34 5.92 5.15
N GLY A 106 14.31 5.40 5.82
CA GLY A 106 13.03 5.05 5.22
C GLY A 106 12.19 6.28 4.90
N PHE A 107 11.27 6.13 3.97
CA PHE A 107 10.39 7.20 3.53
C PHE A 107 8.95 6.72 3.35
N VAL A 108 8.03 7.66 3.37
CA VAL A 108 6.59 7.42 3.20
C VAL A 108 6.10 8.16 1.96
N VAL A 109 5.45 7.43 1.08
CA VAL A 109 4.72 7.96 -0.07
C VAL A 109 3.24 8.07 0.30
N SER A 110 2.71 9.27 0.34
CA SER A 110 1.29 9.51 0.55
C SER A 110 0.52 9.22 -0.74
N VAL A 111 -0.29 8.17 -0.71
CA VAL A 111 -1.19 7.81 -1.81
C VAL A 111 -2.63 8.14 -1.38
N GLN A 112 -2.83 9.37 -0.94
CA GLN A 112 -4.06 9.82 -0.31
C GLN A 112 -4.55 11.10 -0.97
N ASN A 113 -5.86 11.30 -0.96
CA ASN A 113 -6.45 12.58 -1.36
C ASN A 113 -6.22 13.63 -0.27
N GLY A 114 -5.97 14.88 -0.68
CA GLY A 114 -5.77 16.00 0.22
C GLY A 114 -4.30 16.25 0.57
N LEU A 115 -4.06 17.15 1.52
CA LEU A 115 -2.72 17.63 1.90
C LEU A 115 -2.15 16.85 3.11
N ASN A 116 -2.23 15.54 3.06
CA ASN A 116 -1.76 14.66 4.15
C ASN A 116 -0.23 14.67 4.30
N GLU A 117 0.51 15.09 3.28
CA GLU A 117 1.96 15.21 3.31
C GLU A 117 2.45 16.12 4.44
N ARG A 118 1.69 17.14 4.80
CA ARG A 118 2.02 18.02 5.93
C ARG A 118 2.01 17.27 7.26
N VAL A 119 1.02 16.41 7.46
CA VAL A 119 0.90 15.58 8.67
C VAL A 119 2.05 14.57 8.72
N ILE A 120 2.34 13.92 7.60
CA ILE A 120 3.44 12.96 7.50
C ILE A 120 4.79 13.67 7.76
N ALA A 121 5.04 14.80 7.08
CA ALA A 121 6.27 15.57 7.23
C ALA A 121 6.50 16.08 8.66
N SER A 122 5.44 16.41 9.40
CA SER A 122 5.55 16.79 10.80
C SER A 122 6.07 15.66 11.70
N ARG A 123 5.92 14.41 11.27
CA ARG A 123 6.33 13.22 12.03
C ARG A 123 7.69 12.67 11.61
N ILE A 124 8.01 12.68 10.34
CA ILE A 124 9.23 12.06 9.79
C ILE A 124 10.14 13.04 9.03
N GLY A 125 9.74 14.28 8.86
CA GLY A 125 10.45 15.30 8.08
C GLY A 125 10.06 15.32 6.61
N SER A 126 10.20 16.49 5.99
CA SER A 126 9.82 16.72 4.59
C SER A 126 10.68 15.93 3.59
N VAL A 127 11.96 15.71 3.91
CA VAL A 127 12.89 14.96 3.04
C VAL A 127 12.46 13.50 2.86
N ARG A 128 11.77 12.94 3.83
CA ARG A 128 11.30 11.53 3.80
C ARG A 128 9.82 11.40 3.48
N THR A 129 9.18 12.47 3.04
CA THR A 129 7.76 12.51 2.69
C THR A 129 7.59 12.81 1.21
N ILE A 130 6.89 11.91 0.51
CA ILE A 130 6.64 12.02 -0.93
C ILE A 130 5.13 12.05 -1.16
N GLY A 131 4.66 13.03 -1.93
CA GLY A 131 3.27 13.06 -2.38
C GLY A 131 3.09 12.28 -3.68
N CYS A 132 1.98 11.57 -3.79
CA CYS A 132 1.62 10.83 -4.99
C CYS A 132 0.18 11.14 -5.40
N PHE A 133 -0.02 11.46 -6.65
CA PHE A 133 -1.34 11.67 -7.23
C PHE A 133 -1.85 10.40 -7.92
N VAL A 134 -3.08 10.02 -7.63
CA VAL A 134 -3.75 8.86 -8.23
C VAL A 134 -4.99 9.30 -8.99
N ASN A 135 -5.16 8.84 -10.23
CA ASN A 135 -6.24 9.24 -11.14
C ASN A 135 -7.08 8.06 -11.63
N PHE A 136 -7.26 7.03 -10.84
CA PHE A 136 -8.19 5.94 -11.12
C PHE A 136 -9.13 5.72 -9.94
N GLY A 137 -10.28 5.07 -10.21
CA GLY A 137 -11.20 4.64 -9.17
C GLY A 137 -10.98 3.17 -8.82
N ALA A 138 -11.24 2.82 -7.58
CA ALA A 138 -11.26 1.45 -7.12
C ALA A 138 -12.19 1.30 -5.92
N ASP A 139 -12.76 0.11 -5.74
CA ASP A 139 -13.65 -0.23 -4.64
C ASP A 139 -13.33 -1.61 -4.08
N VAL A 140 -13.44 -1.75 -2.76
CA VAL A 140 -13.41 -3.06 -2.11
C VAL A 140 -14.78 -3.69 -2.27
N MET A 141 -14.87 -4.80 -2.98
CA MET A 141 -16.11 -5.50 -3.25
C MET A 141 -16.49 -6.44 -2.09
N GLU A 142 -15.51 -7.12 -1.55
CA GLU A 142 -15.60 -8.02 -0.41
C GLU A 142 -14.18 -8.24 0.16
N PRO A 143 -14.01 -8.84 1.35
CA PRO A 143 -12.68 -9.14 1.88
C PRO A 143 -11.81 -9.92 0.87
N GLY A 144 -10.64 -9.36 0.56
CA GLY A 144 -9.70 -9.95 -0.40
C GLY A 144 -10.01 -9.70 -1.88
N HIS A 145 -11.03 -8.89 -2.19
CA HIS A 145 -11.40 -8.57 -3.56
C HIS A 145 -11.56 -7.07 -3.79
N VAL A 146 -10.76 -6.53 -4.68
CA VAL A 146 -10.79 -5.12 -5.10
C VAL A 146 -11.12 -5.04 -6.59
N MET A 147 -12.06 -4.20 -6.93
CA MET A 147 -12.36 -3.84 -8.32
C MET A 147 -11.66 -2.52 -8.65
N ARG A 148 -10.82 -2.53 -9.67
CA ARG A 148 -10.19 -1.33 -10.22
C ARG A 148 -10.96 -0.84 -11.44
N GLY A 149 -11.48 0.38 -11.36
CA GLY A 149 -12.15 1.04 -12.47
C GLY A 149 -11.21 1.62 -13.52
N ASN A 150 -11.77 2.29 -14.50
CA ASN A 150 -11.04 3.08 -15.50
C ASN A 150 -10.43 4.33 -14.88
N GLN A 151 -9.53 4.98 -15.62
CA GLN A 151 -9.01 6.30 -15.23
C GLN A 151 -10.15 7.29 -15.04
N ILE A 152 -10.12 8.01 -13.92
CA ILE A 152 -11.03 9.13 -13.67
C ILE A 152 -10.60 10.30 -14.57
N GLY A 153 -11.53 10.88 -15.32
CA GLY A 153 -11.28 12.15 -16.05
C GLY A 153 -11.19 12.04 -17.57
N ARG A 154 -11.58 10.94 -18.21
CA ARG A 154 -12.00 11.02 -19.60
C ARG A 154 -13.48 11.42 -19.62
N ALA A 155 -13.72 12.72 -19.65
CA ALA A 155 -14.98 13.21 -20.14
C ALA A 155 -15.13 12.72 -21.59
N HIS A 156 -16.11 11.88 -21.83
CA HIS A 156 -16.55 11.65 -23.20
C HIS A 156 -17.21 12.93 -23.66
N VAL A 157 -16.51 13.66 -24.49
CA VAL A 157 -17.10 14.74 -25.27
C VAL A 157 -17.83 14.09 -26.44
#